data_a1d4a8cb21138d094f0ad0c8348c8c55
#
_entry.id   a1d4a8cb21138d094f0ad0c8348c8c55
#
_cell.length_a   1.000
_cell.length_b   1.000
_cell.length_c   1.000
_cell.angle_alpha   90.00
_cell.angle_beta   90.00
_cell.angle_gamma   90.00
#
_symmetry.space_group_name_H-M   'P 1'
#
loop_
_entity.id
_entity.type
_entity.pdbx_description
1 polymer ?
#
loop_
_entity_poly.entity_id
_entity_poly.type
_entity_poly.pdbx_seq_one_letter_code
_entity_poly.pdbx_strand_id
1 'polypeptide(L)'
;EYEQALRSQGCEVAFYQLKKENGFQYETAYWDHLTEDLDMIFLCNPNNPTGLLIPREEILKILQICQEKQIRVVLDSCFIDFLEEIEDADYTGYLQEFPCLFILKAFTKIYAMAGLRLGYGMSSDTDLLLRMKEVIQPWSVSIPAQAAGIAALKEEAFVEQSRDLVQKERRWLKKNLEDLHLWVCDSKANYLFFQGPEDLAQRAKEEGILIRDCSNYHGLTRGFYRIAVRTEEENKELIRVFQNILKQAERRN
;
A
#
# COMPACT_ATOMS: atom_id res chain seq x y z
N GLU A 1 1.27 10.80 -2.54
CA GLU A 1 0.65 11.71 -1.54
C GLU A 1 1.65 12.18 -0.48
N TYR A 2 2.58 11.30 0.02
CA TYR A 2 3.61 11.73 0.99
C TYR A 2 4.46 12.86 0.41
N GLU A 3 4.97 12.71 -0.81
CA GLU A 3 5.74 13.75 -1.50
C GLU A 3 4.99 15.08 -1.55
N GLN A 4 3.69 15.04 -1.93
CA GLN A 4 2.88 16.25 -2.02
C GLN A 4 2.74 16.95 -0.66
N ALA A 5 2.51 16.18 0.40
CA ALA A 5 2.41 16.69 1.76
C ALA A 5 3.73 17.31 2.22
N LEU A 6 4.85 16.61 2.03
CA LEU A 6 6.19 17.08 2.41
C LEU A 6 6.58 18.35 1.65
N ARG A 7 6.45 18.35 0.32
CA ARG A 7 6.77 19.53 -0.52
C ARG A 7 5.91 20.74 -0.18
N SER A 8 4.64 20.54 0.21
CA SER A 8 3.78 21.65 0.65
C SER A 8 4.27 22.33 1.93
N GLN A 9 5.11 21.65 2.71
CA GLN A 9 5.77 22.17 3.92
C GLN A 9 7.21 22.60 3.68
N GLY A 10 7.67 22.64 2.41
CA GLY A 10 9.01 23.06 2.06
C GLY A 10 10.11 22.01 2.27
N CYS A 11 9.73 20.75 2.53
CA CYS A 11 10.70 19.68 2.67
C CYS A 11 11.33 19.28 1.33
N GLU A 12 12.61 18.96 1.35
CA GLU A 12 13.27 18.25 0.27
C GLU A 12 12.86 16.77 0.30
N VAL A 13 12.63 16.17 -0.88
CA VAL A 13 12.17 14.79 -0.98
C VAL A 13 13.08 14.01 -1.91
N ALA A 14 13.69 12.96 -1.38
CA ALA A 14 14.45 11.97 -2.14
C ALA A 14 13.67 10.64 -2.22
N PHE A 15 13.94 9.84 -3.25
CA PHE A 15 13.30 8.55 -3.45
C PHE A 15 14.34 7.44 -3.49
N TYR A 16 14.12 6.38 -2.73
CA TYR A 16 14.79 5.12 -2.96
C TYR A 16 14.01 4.32 -4.02
N GLN A 17 14.67 4.04 -5.14
CA GLN A 17 14.06 3.45 -6.31
C GLN A 17 14.07 1.93 -6.23
N LEU A 18 12.91 1.30 -6.01
CA LEU A 18 12.75 -0.13 -6.19
C LEU A 18 12.73 -0.49 -7.68
N LYS A 19 13.35 -1.60 -8.07
CA LYS A 19 13.54 -1.97 -9.47
C LYS A 19 12.86 -3.29 -9.80
N LYS A 20 12.35 -3.40 -11.04
CA LYS A 20 11.71 -4.63 -11.54
C LYS A 20 12.68 -5.80 -11.60
N GLU A 21 13.96 -5.55 -11.94
CA GLU A 21 15.01 -6.55 -12.11
C GLU A 21 15.22 -7.39 -10.85
N ASN A 22 14.98 -6.81 -9.67
CA ASN A 22 15.02 -7.52 -8.39
C ASN A 22 13.61 -7.80 -7.83
N GLY A 23 12.57 -7.77 -8.67
CA GLY A 23 11.18 -8.00 -8.27
C GLY A 23 10.60 -6.93 -7.36
N PHE A 24 11.13 -5.69 -7.40
CA PHE A 24 10.78 -4.58 -6.51
C PHE A 24 11.02 -4.86 -5.02
N GLN A 25 11.94 -5.78 -4.72
CA GLN A 25 12.37 -6.03 -3.35
C GLN A 25 13.31 -4.93 -2.85
N TYR A 26 13.37 -4.74 -1.53
CA TYR A 26 14.39 -3.91 -0.91
C TYR A 26 15.73 -4.64 -1.00
N GLU A 27 16.75 -3.90 -1.39
CA GLU A 27 18.14 -4.40 -1.41
C GLU A 27 18.81 -4.05 -0.07
N THR A 28 19.75 -4.88 0.38
CA THR A 28 20.51 -4.62 1.63
C THR A 28 21.27 -3.30 1.59
N ALA A 29 21.66 -2.83 0.39
CA ALA A 29 22.27 -1.51 0.18
C ALA A 29 21.34 -0.34 0.54
N TYR A 30 20.03 -0.57 0.79
CA TYR A 30 19.12 0.49 1.23
C TYR A 30 19.60 1.17 2.51
N TRP A 31 20.23 0.43 3.42
CA TRP A 31 20.71 0.99 4.69
C TRP A 31 21.79 2.06 4.51
N ASP A 32 22.58 2.00 3.44
CA ASP A 32 23.60 2.99 3.13
C ASP A 32 23.01 4.37 2.76
N HIS A 33 21.72 4.39 2.38
CA HIS A 33 20.96 5.61 2.09
C HIS A 33 20.36 6.26 3.34
N LEU A 34 20.39 5.60 4.51
CA LEU A 34 19.92 6.16 5.78
C LEU A 34 21.03 7.04 6.40
N THR A 35 21.23 8.22 5.85
CA THR A 35 22.28 9.17 6.23
C THR A 35 21.78 10.17 7.27
N GLU A 36 22.69 10.82 7.99
CA GLU A 36 22.36 11.73 9.11
C GLU A 36 21.69 13.05 8.67
N ASP A 37 21.67 13.34 7.38
CA ASP A 37 20.97 14.49 6.79
C ASP A 37 19.47 14.24 6.54
N LEU A 38 18.99 13.03 6.82
CA LEU A 38 17.57 12.69 6.75
C LEU A 38 16.87 13.02 8.06
N ASP A 39 15.80 13.81 8.01
CA ASP A 39 14.91 14.01 9.15
C ASP A 39 13.88 12.87 9.30
N MET A 40 13.42 12.32 8.16
CA MET A 40 12.31 11.37 8.14
C MET A 40 12.34 10.45 6.92
N ILE A 41 11.89 9.22 7.12
CA ILE A 41 11.61 8.28 6.03
C ILE A 41 10.17 7.79 6.07
N PHE A 42 9.61 7.48 4.89
CA PHE A 42 8.30 6.85 4.74
C PHE A 42 8.46 5.45 4.16
N LEU A 43 7.89 4.47 4.85
CA LEU A 43 7.81 3.09 4.40
C LEU A 43 6.34 2.69 4.29
N CYS A 44 5.92 2.14 3.16
CA CYS A 44 4.57 1.59 3.00
C CYS A 44 4.65 0.07 3.04
N ASN A 45 4.00 -0.54 4.03
CA ASN A 45 4.08 -1.98 4.27
C ASN A 45 2.72 -2.59 4.65
N PRO A 46 2.06 -3.33 3.78
CA PRO A 46 2.42 -3.70 2.40
C PRO A 46 2.59 -2.51 1.46
N ASN A 47 3.57 -2.59 0.55
CA ASN A 47 3.92 -1.47 -0.33
C ASN A 47 2.87 -1.21 -1.41
N ASN A 48 2.58 0.04 -1.69
CA ASN A 48 1.73 0.46 -2.81
C ASN A 48 2.61 1.11 -3.91
N PRO A 49 2.67 0.56 -5.16
CA PRO A 49 1.66 -0.31 -5.78
C PRO A 49 1.94 -1.82 -5.76
N THR A 50 3.10 -2.30 -5.30
CA THR A 50 3.54 -3.68 -5.47
C THR A 50 2.80 -4.70 -4.61
N GLY A 51 2.33 -4.28 -3.43
CA GLY A 51 1.73 -5.15 -2.43
C GLY A 51 2.73 -6.05 -1.70
N LEU A 52 4.02 -5.85 -1.92
CA LEU A 52 5.07 -6.61 -1.25
C LEU A 52 5.24 -6.16 0.20
N LEU A 53 5.69 -7.10 1.01
CA LEU A 53 6.15 -6.84 2.37
C LEU A 53 7.65 -6.60 2.40
N ILE A 54 8.06 -5.68 3.25
CA ILE A 54 9.45 -5.57 3.69
C ILE A 54 9.63 -6.66 4.76
N PRO A 55 10.65 -7.51 4.67
CA PRO A 55 10.93 -8.52 5.70
C PRO A 55 11.04 -7.89 7.09
N ARG A 56 10.56 -8.60 8.12
CA ARG A 56 10.53 -8.08 9.49
C ARG A 56 11.91 -7.68 10.00
N GLU A 57 12.90 -8.51 9.76
CA GLU A 57 14.30 -8.24 10.13
C GLU A 57 14.84 -6.96 9.48
N GLU A 58 14.43 -6.66 8.25
CA GLU A 58 14.84 -5.45 7.54
C GLU A 58 14.21 -4.20 8.19
N ILE A 59 12.92 -4.24 8.53
CA ILE A 59 12.26 -3.11 9.22
C ILE A 59 12.88 -2.89 10.59
N LEU A 60 13.14 -3.94 11.37
CA LEU A 60 13.77 -3.80 12.69
C LEU A 60 15.18 -3.21 12.58
N LYS A 61 15.93 -3.61 11.55
CA LYS A 61 17.25 -3.02 11.26
C LYS A 61 17.16 -1.55 10.88
N ILE A 62 16.18 -1.18 10.04
CA ILE A 62 15.90 0.21 9.68
C ILE A 62 15.57 1.03 10.94
N LEU A 63 14.69 0.52 11.81
CA LEU A 63 14.31 1.19 13.05
C LEU A 63 15.51 1.44 13.96
N GLN A 64 16.39 0.44 14.10
CA GLN A 64 17.61 0.57 14.90
C GLN A 64 18.52 1.68 14.35
N ILE A 65 18.84 1.66 13.05
CA ILE A 65 19.68 2.66 12.40
C ILE A 65 19.06 4.06 12.52
N CYS A 66 17.75 4.17 12.25
CA CYS A 66 17.05 5.43 12.30
C CYS A 66 16.98 6.00 13.72
N GLN A 67 16.86 5.16 14.74
CA GLN A 67 16.89 5.60 16.13
C GLN A 67 18.27 6.15 16.52
N GLU A 68 19.35 5.46 16.13
CA GLU A 68 20.72 5.91 16.37
C GLU A 68 21.02 7.25 15.69
N LYS A 69 20.49 7.44 14.48
CA LYS A 69 20.68 8.67 13.66
C LYS A 69 19.60 9.73 13.86
N GLN A 70 18.67 9.52 14.80
CA GLN A 70 17.55 10.43 15.08
C GLN A 70 16.63 10.70 13.89
N ILE A 71 16.50 9.75 12.97
CA ILE A 71 15.60 9.79 11.79
C ILE A 71 14.22 9.28 12.19
N ARG A 72 13.16 10.02 11.89
CA ARG A 72 11.77 9.57 12.08
C ARG A 72 11.39 8.52 11.03
N VAL A 73 10.79 7.41 11.47
CA VAL A 73 10.26 6.37 10.57
C VAL A 73 8.74 6.44 10.58
N VAL A 74 8.13 6.81 9.46
CA VAL A 74 6.69 6.74 9.26
C VAL A 74 6.37 5.46 8.50
N LEU A 75 5.76 4.50 9.18
CA LEU A 75 5.35 3.21 8.63
C LEU A 75 3.86 3.25 8.28
N ASP A 76 3.54 3.32 6.99
CA ASP A 76 2.16 3.24 6.51
C ASP A 76 1.71 1.78 6.43
N SER A 77 0.92 1.38 7.40
CA SER A 77 0.33 0.05 7.55
C SER A 77 -1.15 -0.01 7.15
N CYS A 78 -1.61 0.88 6.25
CA CYS A 78 -3.03 0.97 5.87
C CYS A 78 -3.59 -0.29 5.18
N PHE A 79 -2.75 -1.20 4.70
CA PHE A 79 -3.16 -2.44 4.02
C PHE A 79 -2.85 -3.70 4.82
N ILE A 80 -2.32 -3.56 6.04
CA ILE A 80 -1.88 -4.70 6.87
C ILE A 80 -3.04 -5.67 7.20
N ASP A 81 -4.25 -5.14 7.37
CA ASP A 81 -5.41 -5.93 7.80
C ASP A 81 -5.87 -6.97 6.74
N PHE A 82 -5.31 -6.94 5.52
CA PHE A 82 -5.55 -7.94 4.47
C PHE A 82 -4.54 -9.09 4.45
N LEU A 83 -3.53 -9.07 5.33
CA LEU A 83 -2.53 -10.13 5.42
C LEU A 83 -3.14 -11.42 5.99
N GLU A 84 -2.56 -12.56 5.61
CA GLU A 84 -2.85 -13.86 6.19
C GLU A 84 -2.34 -13.92 7.63
N GLU A 85 -1.09 -13.53 7.83
CA GLU A 85 -0.41 -13.45 9.13
C GLU A 85 -0.12 -11.97 9.42
N ILE A 86 -0.99 -11.32 10.19
CA ILE A 86 -0.83 -9.88 10.52
C ILE A 86 0.37 -9.68 11.44
N GLU A 87 0.61 -10.63 12.34
CA GLU A 87 1.65 -10.58 13.35
C GLU A 87 3.04 -10.37 12.75
N ASP A 88 3.28 -10.90 11.55
CA ASP A 88 4.57 -10.76 10.86
C ASP A 88 4.88 -9.33 10.42
N ALA A 89 3.85 -8.49 10.26
CA ALA A 89 3.97 -7.12 9.81
C ALA A 89 3.40 -6.09 10.82
N ASP A 90 2.94 -6.52 11.99
CA ASP A 90 2.51 -5.63 13.06
C ASP A 90 3.71 -5.21 13.92
N TYR A 91 3.96 -3.91 13.95
CA TYR A 91 5.05 -3.28 14.70
C TYR A 91 4.54 -2.48 15.90
N THR A 92 3.27 -2.59 16.26
CA THR A 92 2.69 -1.86 17.41
C THR A 92 3.37 -2.19 18.73
N GLY A 93 3.79 -3.44 18.91
CA GLY A 93 4.55 -3.89 20.08
C GLY A 93 5.94 -3.26 20.22
N TYR A 94 6.49 -2.67 19.15
CA TYR A 94 7.81 -2.04 19.15
C TYR A 94 7.80 -0.53 19.39
N LEU A 95 6.62 0.09 19.55
CA LEU A 95 6.51 1.54 19.74
C LEU A 95 7.28 2.05 20.96
N GLN A 96 7.32 1.29 22.05
CA GLN A 96 8.05 1.69 23.27
C GLN A 96 9.57 1.54 23.10
N GLU A 97 10.02 0.56 22.33
CA GLU A 97 11.43 0.32 22.06
C GLU A 97 11.99 1.34 21.06
N PHE A 98 11.17 1.75 20.07
CA PHE A 98 11.55 2.69 19.01
C PHE A 98 10.68 3.95 19.01
N PRO A 99 10.98 4.97 19.86
CA PRO A 99 10.28 6.26 19.84
C PRO A 99 10.35 7.00 18.49
N CYS A 100 11.31 6.66 17.63
CA CYS A 100 11.40 7.17 16.25
C CYS A 100 10.27 6.65 15.35
N LEU A 101 9.59 5.55 15.71
CA LEU A 101 8.54 4.93 14.91
C LEU A 101 7.21 5.67 15.07
N PHE A 102 6.57 5.96 13.92
CA PHE A 102 5.22 6.44 13.81
C PHE A 102 4.44 5.53 12.83
N ILE A 103 3.40 4.85 13.30
CA ILE A 103 2.59 3.94 12.49
C ILE A 103 1.32 4.64 12.04
N LEU A 104 1.02 4.57 10.73
CA LEU A 104 -0.25 5.03 10.15
C LEU A 104 -1.16 3.83 9.89
N LYS A 105 -2.42 3.93 10.31
CA LYS A 105 -3.49 2.99 10.00
C LYS A 105 -4.75 3.71 9.50
N ALA A 106 -5.58 3.01 8.72
CA ALA A 106 -6.77 3.61 8.12
C ALA A 106 -7.97 2.66 8.12
N PHE A 107 -9.13 3.19 8.45
CA PHE A 107 -10.41 2.50 8.30
C PHE A 107 -10.89 2.42 6.84
N THR A 108 -10.28 3.23 5.97
CA THR A 108 -10.72 3.43 4.58
C THR A 108 -10.67 2.18 3.73
N LYS A 109 -9.84 1.19 4.09
CA LYS A 109 -9.58 -0.01 3.28
C LYS A 109 -10.38 -1.21 3.80
N ILE A 110 -9.98 -1.77 4.93
CA ILE A 110 -10.59 -3.00 5.45
C ILE A 110 -12.09 -2.84 5.75
N TYR A 111 -12.49 -1.68 6.28
CA TYR A 111 -13.92 -1.40 6.58
C TYR A 111 -14.67 -0.73 5.42
N ALA A 112 -14.09 -0.65 4.21
CA ALA A 112 -14.70 -0.04 3.02
C ALA A 112 -15.23 1.40 3.22
N MET A 113 -14.68 2.16 4.17
CA MET A 113 -15.14 3.51 4.56
C MET A 113 -14.32 4.64 3.92
N ALA A 114 -13.98 4.50 2.64
CA ALA A 114 -13.12 5.46 1.95
C ALA A 114 -13.66 6.90 1.96
N GLY A 115 -14.99 7.07 1.89
CA GLY A 115 -15.65 8.38 1.88
C GLY A 115 -15.66 9.11 3.23
N LEU A 116 -15.55 8.40 4.36
CA LEU A 116 -15.60 8.97 5.71
C LEU A 116 -14.27 9.57 6.18
N ARG A 117 -13.18 9.30 5.49
CA ARG A 117 -11.85 9.87 5.75
C ARG A 117 -11.34 9.64 7.17
N LEU A 118 -11.45 8.40 7.69
CA LEU A 118 -11.03 8.02 9.02
C LEU A 118 -9.73 7.22 9.00
N GLY A 119 -8.80 7.60 9.85
CA GLY A 119 -7.53 6.93 10.09
C GLY A 119 -6.93 7.40 11.41
N TYR A 120 -5.84 6.80 11.80
CA TYR A 120 -5.13 7.17 13.03
C TYR A 120 -3.63 6.90 12.91
N GLY A 121 -2.86 7.60 13.73
CA GLY A 121 -1.43 7.37 13.90
C GLY A 121 -1.11 6.96 15.33
N MET A 122 -0.04 6.21 15.49
CA MET A 122 0.46 5.72 16.79
C MET A 122 1.96 5.98 16.90
N SER A 123 2.38 6.48 18.05
CA SER A 123 3.79 6.61 18.44
C SER A 123 3.89 6.59 19.95
N SER A 124 5.05 6.21 20.49
CA SER A 124 5.36 6.42 21.93
C SER A 124 5.96 7.79 22.22
N ASP A 125 6.35 8.56 21.17
CA ASP A 125 6.83 9.93 21.31
C ASP A 125 5.66 10.88 21.62
N THR A 126 5.42 11.10 22.91
CA THR A 126 4.33 11.95 23.39
C THR A 126 4.49 13.41 23.00
N ASP A 127 5.73 13.91 22.90
CA ASP A 127 6.00 15.30 22.51
C ASP A 127 5.65 15.53 21.04
N LEU A 128 5.94 14.56 20.18
CA LEU A 128 5.49 14.58 18.78
C LEU A 128 3.97 14.63 18.72
N LEU A 129 3.28 13.74 19.45
CA LEU A 129 1.81 13.67 19.43
C LEU A 129 1.17 14.96 19.93
N LEU A 130 1.74 15.60 20.96
CA LEU A 130 1.27 16.90 21.45
C LEU A 130 1.43 18.00 20.41
N ARG A 131 2.62 18.10 19.78
CA ARG A 131 2.86 19.07 18.68
C ARG A 131 1.95 18.82 17.48
N MET A 132 1.71 17.58 17.10
CA MET A 132 0.75 17.25 16.05
C MET A 132 -0.67 17.71 16.41
N LYS A 133 -1.09 17.53 17.66
CA LYS A 133 -2.40 17.98 18.16
C LYS A 133 -2.57 19.51 18.09
N GLU A 134 -1.50 20.27 18.29
CA GLU A 134 -1.53 21.75 18.20
C GLU A 134 -1.75 22.26 16.78
N VAL A 135 -1.29 21.53 15.76
CA VAL A 135 -1.39 21.95 14.35
C VAL A 135 -2.57 21.35 13.60
N ILE A 136 -3.19 20.29 14.14
CA ILE A 136 -4.38 19.67 13.54
C ILE A 136 -5.57 20.61 13.70
N GLN A 137 -6.34 20.77 12.61
CA GLN A 137 -7.57 21.55 12.64
C GLN A 137 -8.56 21.00 13.68
N PRO A 138 -9.21 21.87 14.48
CA PRO A 138 -10.30 21.44 15.35
C PRO A 138 -11.38 20.70 14.54
N TRP A 139 -11.94 19.67 15.15
CA TRP A 139 -12.97 18.80 14.52
C TRP A 139 -12.53 18.14 13.19
N SER A 140 -11.24 17.84 13.04
CA SER A 140 -10.68 17.20 11.84
C SER A 140 -11.34 15.86 11.51
N VAL A 141 -11.93 15.16 12.50
CA VAL A 141 -12.71 13.94 12.30
C VAL A 141 -14.20 14.25 12.52
N SER A 142 -15.00 14.07 11.48
CA SER A 142 -16.44 14.33 11.54
C SER A 142 -17.19 13.39 12.48
N ILE A 143 -18.31 13.82 13.07
CA ILE A 143 -19.14 12.98 13.96
C ILE A 143 -19.59 11.69 13.26
N PRO A 144 -20.06 11.71 11.98
CA PRO A 144 -20.38 10.47 11.27
C PRO A 144 -19.20 9.51 11.14
N ALA A 145 -17.97 10.03 10.90
CA ALA A 145 -16.78 9.19 10.82
C ALA A 145 -16.44 8.54 12.17
N GLN A 146 -16.56 9.28 13.27
CA GLN A 146 -16.35 8.76 14.63
C GLN A 146 -17.37 7.64 14.96
N ALA A 147 -18.65 7.89 14.72
CA ALA A 147 -19.71 6.93 14.99
C ALA A 147 -19.53 5.65 14.14
N ALA A 148 -19.22 5.80 12.86
CA ALA A 148 -18.96 4.68 11.96
C ALA A 148 -17.70 3.89 12.37
N GLY A 149 -16.64 4.57 12.80
CA GLY A 149 -15.42 3.92 13.28
C GLY A 149 -15.67 3.07 14.53
N ILE A 150 -16.42 3.61 15.50
CA ILE A 150 -16.80 2.87 16.72
C ILE A 150 -17.67 1.64 16.40
N ALA A 151 -18.59 1.76 15.44
CA ALA A 151 -19.40 0.64 14.97
C ALA A 151 -18.54 -0.40 14.25
N ALA A 152 -17.67 0.03 13.33
CA ALA A 152 -16.82 -0.84 12.54
C ALA A 152 -15.86 -1.71 13.38
N LEU A 153 -15.34 -1.18 14.48
CA LEU A 153 -14.45 -1.92 15.40
C LEU A 153 -15.14 -3.12 16.08
N LYS A 154 -16.46 -3.23 15.99
CA LYS A 154 -17.25 -4.37 16.54
C LYS A 154 -17.53 -5.44 15.49
N GLU A 155 -17.21 -5.17 14.22
CA GLU A 155 -17.53 -6.02 13.07
C GLU A 155 -16.37 -6.99 12.74
N GLU A 156 -15.93 -7.78 13.71
CA GLU A 156 -14.82 -8.73 13.57
C GLU A 156 -15.08 -9.74 12.44
N ALA A 157 -16.31 -10.28 12.38
CA ALA A 157 -16.71 -11.22 11.32
C ALA A 157 -16.64 -10.61 9.91
N PHE A 158 -16.92 -9.33 9.75
CA PHE A 158 -16.76 -8.62 8.48
C PHE A 158 -15.29 -8.56 8.06
N VAL A 159 -14.40 -8.30 9.00
CA VAL A 159 -12.94 -8.24 8.75
C VAL A 159 -12.43 -9.62 8.33
N GLU A 160 -12.80 -10.68 9.04
CA GLU A 160 -12.41 -12.06 8.70
C GLU A 160 -12.92 -12.47 7.32
N GLN A 161 -14.21 -12.28 7.03
CA GLN A 161 -14.80 -12.57 5.73
C GLN A 161 -14.14 -11.78 4.59
N SER A 162 -13.82 -10.51 4.82
CA SER A 162 -13.12 -9.67 3.85
C SER A 162 -11.72 -10.18 3.57
N ARG A 163 -11.00 -10.62 4.61
CA ARG A 163 -9.65 -11.19 4.50
C ARG A 163 -9.69 -12.51 3.70
N ASP A 164 -10.59 -13.43 4.05
CA ASP A 164 -10.74 -14.71 3.37
C ASP A 164 -11.08 -14.54 1.89
N LEU A 165 -12.03 -13.64 1.60
CA LEU A 165 -12.39 -13.29 0.22
C LEU A 165 -11.18 -12.80 -0.56
N VAL A 166 -10.46 -11.81 0.00
CA VAL A 166 -9.30 -11.21 -0.66
C VAL A 166 -8.22 -12.25 -0.90
N GLN A 167 -7.93 -13.12 0.05
CA GLN A 167 -6.90 -14.15 -0.08
C GLN A 167 -7.26 -15.15 -1.19
N LYS A 168 -8.48 -15.67 -1.18
CA LYS A 168 -8.99 -16.60 -2.19
C LYS A 168 -8.91 -15.98 -3.59
N GLU A 169 -9.50 -14.80 -3.72
CA GLU A 169 -9.65 -14.13 -5.01
C GLU A 169 -8.32 -13.58 -5.54
N ARG A 170 -7.41 -13.13 -4.66
CA ARG A 170 -6.07 -12.70 -5.06
C ARG A 170 -5.27 -13.84 -5.70
N ARG A 171 -5.31 -15.06 -5.08
CA ARG A 171 -4.63 -16.24 -5.64
C ARG A 171 -5.21 -16.61 -7.01
N TRP A 172 -6.53 -16.56 -7.13
CA TRP A 172 -7.22 -16.85 -8.38
C TRP A 172 -6.88 -15.83 -9.47
N LEU A 173 -6.96 -14.53 -9.16
CA LEU A 173 -6.62 -13.45 -10.10
C LEU A 173 -5.15 -13.54 -10.54
N LYS A 174 -4.22 -13.72 -9.60
CA LYS A 174 -2.80 -13.83 -9.91
C LYS A 174 -2.57 -14.96 -10.93
N LYS A 175 -3.09 -16.16 -10.65
CA LYS A 175 -2.96 -17.29 -11.55
C LYS A 175 -3.52 -16.96 -12.96
N ASN A 176 -4.72 -16.38 -13.05
CA ASN A 176 -5.33 -16.09 -14.35
C ASN A 176 -4.56 -15.00 -15.13
N LEU A 177 -3.94 -14.03 -14.46
CA LEU A 177 -3.09 -13.05 -15.11
C LEU A 177 -1.79 -13.70 -15.63
N GLU A 178 -1.19 -14.60 -14.86
CA GLU A 178 0.00 -15.37 -15.25
C GLU A 178 -0.32 -16.31 -16.43
N ASP A 179 -1.50 -16.96 -16.45
CA ASP A 179 -1.99 -17.77 -17.57
C ASP A 179 -2.20 -16.94 -18.86
N LEU A 180 -2.37 -15.61 -18.73
CA LEU A 180 -2.38 -14.64 -19.83
C LEU A 180 -0.97 -14.13 -20.19
N HIS A 181 0.08 -14.74 -19.68
CA HIS A 181 1.48 -14.38 -19.87
C HIS A 181 1.84 -12.96 -19.40
N LEU A 182 1.09 -12.41 -18.46
CA LEU A 182 1.41 -11.14 -17.82
C LEU A 182 2.35 -11.37 -16.63
N TRP A 183 3.33 -10.49 -16.47
CA TRP A 183 4.14 -10.50 -15.25
C TRP A 183 3.34 -9.93 -14.09
N VAL A 184 3.29 -10.64 -12.95
CA VAL A 184 2.50 -10.25 -11.76
C VAL A 184 3.39 -10.27 -10.54
N CYS A 185 3.32 -9.21 -9.73
CA CYS A 185 3.99 -9.12 -8.44
C CYS A 185 3.29 -10.00 -7.39
N ASP A 186 4.05 -10.59 -6.47
CA ASP A 186 3.50 -11.46 -5.40
C ASP A 186 2.91 -10.63 -4.24
N SER A 187 1.87 -9.88 -4.55
CA SER A 187 1.20 -9.00 -3.60
C SER A 187 0.59 -9.75 -2.42
N LYS A 188 0.71 -9.16 -1.23
CA LYS A 188 0.04 -9.59 0.02
C LYS A 188 -1.17 -8.72 0.37
N ALA A 189 -1.39 -7.62 -0.37
CA ALA A 189 -2.49 -6.68 -0.17
C ALA A 189 -3.77 -7.09 -0.92
N ASN A 190 -4.79 -6.23 -0.86
CA ASN A 190 -6.06 -6.41 -1.57
C ASN A 190 -6.03 -5.91 -3.02
N TYR A 191 -4.88 -5.91 -3.64
CA TYR A 191 -4.66 -5.55 -5.04
C TYR A 191 -3.50 -6.35 -5.63
N LEU A 192 -3.44 -6.43 -6.96
CA LEU A 192 -2.32 -6.98 -7.71
C LEU A 192 -1.67 -5.89 -8.57
N PHE A 193 -0.35 -5.87 -8.56
CA PHE A 193 0.48 -5.05 -9.43
C PHE A 193 1.09 -5.94 -10.52
N PHE A 194 0.96 -5.52 -11.77
CA PHE A 194 1.36 -6.34 -12.90
C PHE A 194 1.82 -5.49 -14.09
N GLN A 195 2.46 -6.13 -15.06
CA GLN A 195 2.84 -5.51 -16.31
C GLN A 195 2.09 -6.14 -17.47
N GLY A 196 1.60 -5.29 -18.40
CA GLY A 196 0.88 -5.68 -19.62
C GLY A 196 1.15 -4.68 -20.75
N PRO A 197 0.44 -4.81 -21.89
CA PRO A 197 0.54 -3.86 -23.02
C PRO A 197 0.28 -2.41 -22.58
N GLU A 198 0.98 -1.46 -23.17
CA GLU A 198 0.90 -0.03 -22.78
C GLU A 198 -0.50 0.59 -22.98
N ASP A 199 -1.31 0.03 -23.84
CA ASP A 199 -2.68 0.48 -24.14
C ASP A 199 -3.76 -0.28 -23.33
N LEU A 200 -3.37 -1.23 -22.47
CA LEU A 200 -4.31 -2.11 -21.77
C LEU A 200 -5.34 -1.33 -20.95
N ALA A 201 -4.92 -0.29 -20.22
CA ALA A 201 -5.86 0.50 -19.40
C ALA A 201 -6.90 1.23 -20.26
N GLN A 202 -6.49 1.77 -21.42
CA GLN A 202 -7.40 2.46 -22.34
C GLN A 202 -8.40 1.48 -22.95
N ARG A 203 -7.93 0.32 -23.42
CA ARG A 203 -8.80 -0.70 -24.00
C ARG A 203 -9.76 -1.32 -22.96
N ALA A 204 -9.28 -1.56 -21.73
CA ALA A 204 -10.14 -2.03 -20.64
C ALA A 204 -11.25 -1.01 -20.33
N LYS A 205 -10.92 0.30 -20.35
CA LYS A 205 -11.90 1.37 -20.14
C LYS A 205 -12.99 1.38 -21.22
N GLU A 206 -12.64 1.11 -22.47
CA GLU A 206 -13.61 1.00 -23.60
C GLU A 206 -14.58 -0.18 -23.39
N GLU A 207 -14.14 -1.23 -22.72
CA GLU A 207 -14.95 -2.39 -22.30
C GLU A 207 -15.63 -2.18 -20.92
N GLY A 208 -15.60 -0.96 -20.36
CA GLY A 208 -16.26 -0.60 -19.10
C GLY A 208 -15.48 -0.94 -17.84
N ILE A 209 -14.21 -1.36 -17.94
CA ILE A 209 -13.37 -1.72 -16.79
C ILE A 209 -12.29 -0.67 -16.58
N LEU A 210 -12.27 -0.09 -15.37
CA LEU A 210 -11.23 0.84 -14.96
C LEU A 210 -10.15 0.14 -14.16
N ILE A 211 -8.90 0.21 -14.65
CA ILE A 211 -7.71 -0.23 -13.93
C ILE A 211 -6.80 0.95 -13.64
N ARG A 212 -5.99 0.85 -12.59
CA ARG A 212 -5.06 1.91 -12.21
C ARG A 212 -3.81 1.83 -13.09
N ASP A 213 -3.58 2.82 -13.94
CA ASP A 213 -2.30 3.07 -14.59
C ASP A 213 -1.31 3.61 -13.56
N CYS A 214 -0.17 2.92 -13.40
CA CYS A 214 0.88 3.25 -12.45
C CYS A 214 2.06 4.00 -13.07
N SER A 215 1.97 4.44 -14.32
CA SER A 215 3.04 5.16 -15.02
C SER A 215 3.44 6.49 -14.37
N ASN A 216 2.61 7.02 -13.48
CA ASN A 216 2.89 8.23 -12.72
C ASN A 216 3.64 8.00 -11.40
N TYR A 217 3.98 6.76 -11.05
CA TYR A 217 4.89 6.50 -9.94
C TYR A 217 6.33 6.72 -10.38
N HIS A 218 7.16 7.26 -9.49
CA HIS A 218 8.58 7.39 -9.76
C HIS A 218 9.20 6.05 -10.13
N GLY A 219 9.94 6.00 -11.24
CA GLY A 219 10.61 4.80 -11.73
C GLY A 219 9.73 3.77 -12.42
N LEU A 220 8.43 4.02 -12.56
CA LEU A 220 7.57 3.21 -13.41
C LEU A 220 7.32 3.88 -14.77
N THR A 221 7.08 3.06 -15.76
CA THR A 221 6.75 3.46 -17.13
C THR A 221 5.34 3.03 -17.50
N ARG A 222 4.90 3.32 -18.72
CA ARG A 222 3.66 2.76 -19.27
C ARG A 222 3.72 1.23 -19.27
N GLY A 223 2.56 0.62 -19.15
CA GLY A 223 2.43 -0.84 -19.10
C GLY A 223 2.43 -1.41 -17.67
N PHE A 224 2.68 -0.61 -16.64
CA PHE A 224 2.51 -1.04 -15.26
C PHE A 224 1.14 -0.64 -14.71
N TYR A 225 0.43 -1.61 -14.16
CA TYR A 225 -0.95 -1.45 -13.70
C TYR A 225 -1.17 -2.04 -12.32
N ARG A 226 -2.22 -1.53 -11.65
CA ARG A 226 -2.73 -2.09 -10.41
C ARG A 226 -4.23 -2.31 -10.52
N ILE A 227 -4.69 -3.49 -10.12
CA ILE A 227 -6.11 -3.84 -10.02
C ILE A 227 -6.46 -4.19 -8.58
N ALA A 228 -7.68 -3.87 -8.16
CA ALA A 228 -8.20 -4.32 -6.87
C ALA A 228 -8.63 -5.79 -6.97
N VAL A 229 -8.43 -6.53 -5.89
CA VAL A 229 -9.08 -7.82 -5.68
C VAL A 229 -10.53 -7.54 -5.27
N ARG A 230 -11.49 -8.13 -5.99
CA ARG A 230 -12.92 -7.89 -5.80
C ARG A 230 -13.68 -9.22 -5.65
N THR A 231 -15.00 -9.20 -5.86
CA THR A 231 -15.80 -10.41 -5.84
C THR A 231 -15.45 -11.35 -7.00
N GLU A 232 -15.83 -12.62 -6.87
CA GLU A 232 -15.57 -13.65 -7.89
C GLU A 232 -16.14 -13.24 -9.26
N GLU A 233 -17.38 -12.69 -9.29
CA GLU A 233 -18.03 -12.26 -10.52
C GLU A 233 -17.28 -11.12 -11.19
N GLU A 234 -16.87 -10.10 -10.42
CA GLU A 234 -16.16 -8.93 -10.95
C GLU A 234 -14.75 -9.32 -11.44
N ASN A 235 -14.09 -10.22 -10.72
CA ASN A 235 -12.76 -10.72 -11.11
C ASN A 235 -12.83 -11.57 -12.38
N LYS A 236 -13.85 -12.41 -12.54
CA LYS A 236 -14.09 -13.18 -13.77
C LYS A 236 -14.35 -12.27 -14.96
N GLU A 237 -15.13 -11.22 -14.77
CA GLU A 237 -15.41 -10.24 -15.82
C GLU A 237 -14.12 -9.50 -16.25
N LEU A 238 -13.29 -9.08 -15.29
CA LEU A 238 -11.98 -8.47 -15.57
C LEU A 238 -11.12 -9.40 -16.45
N ILE A 239 -11.00 -10.67 -16.07
CA ILE A 239 -10.19 -11.64 -16.82
C ILE A 239 -10.77 -11.89 -18.21
N ARG A 240 -12.10 -12.00 -18.35
CA ARG A 240 -12.78 -12.12 -19.65
C ARG A 240 -12.42 -10.95 -20.58
N VAL A 241 -12.47 -9.73 -20.07
CA VAL A 241 -12.11 -8.53 -20.85
C VAL A 241 -10.65 -8.56 -21.24
N PHE A 242 -9.75 -8.90 -20.33
CA PHE A 242 -8.31 -8.99 -20.64
C PHE A 242 -8.02 -10.05 -21.70
N GLN A 243 -8.65 -11.22 -21.63
CA GLN A 243 -8.55 -12.26 -22.66
C GLN A 243 -8.95 -11.76 -24.04
N ASN A 244 -10.04 -11.01 -24.13
CA ASN A 244 -10.53 -10.47 -25.39
C ASN A 244 -9.54 -9.42 -25.95
N ILE A 245 -9.05 -8.54 -25.10
CA ILE A 245 -8.08 -7.50 -25.46
C ILE A 245 -6.78 -8.13 -26.00
N LEU A 246 -6.21 -9.09 -25.28
CA LEU A 246 -4.94 -9.70 -25.64
C LEU A 246 -5.04 -10.54 -26.92
N LYS A 247 -6.10 -11.33 -27.10
CA LYS A 247 -6.35 -12.09 -28.34
C LYS A 247 -6.50 -11.19 -29.59
N GLN A 248 -7.10 -10.00 -29.45
CA GLN A 248 -7.21 -9.04 -30.56
C GLN A 248 -5.85 -8.42 -30.91
N ALA A 249 -4.94 -8.27 -29.95
CA ALA A 249 -3.60 -7.78 -30.20
C ALA A 249 -2.77 -8.79 -31.02
N GLU A 250 -2.86 -10.09 -30.67
CA GLU A 250 -2.18 -11.17 -31.43
C GLU A 250 -2.63 -11.29 -32.87
N ARG A 251 -3.89 -10.98 -33.17
CA ARG A 251 -4.42 -11.02 -34.56
C ARG A 251 -4.03 -9.81 -35.39
N ARG A 252 -3.48 -8.75 -34.80
CA ARG A 252 -3.06 -7.53 -35.52
C ARG A 252 -1.57 -7.49 -35.81
N ASN A 253 -0.79 -8.38 -35.21
CA ASN A 253 0.63 -8.64 -35.47
C ASN A 253 0.79 -9.84 -36.43
#